data_5e2a0d130eb7f83093c9a4048a7e61da
#
_entry.id   5e2a0d130eb7f83093c9a4048a7e61da
#
_cell.length_a   1.000
_cell.length_b   1.000
_cell.length_c   1.000
_cell.angle_alpha   90.00
_cell.angle_beta   90.00
_cell.angle_gamma   90.00
#
_symmetry.space_group_name_H-M   'P 1'
#
loop_
_entity.id
_entity.type
_entity.pdbx_description
1 polymer ?
#
loop_
_entity_poly.entity_id
_entity_poly.type
_entity_poly.pdbx_seq_one_letter_code
_entity_poly.pdbx_strand_id
1 'polypeptide(L)'
;MSILSFPDRGKWGKSSWRGNCSGHIYRELFERLQPGVFIDPMVGSGTSVEVATEMGIEAYGLDLHSGFNAIRDSIANAVGKPGDLVVSHPPYGGMVIYSGKVWGDTPHPDDLSRCVDDDEFHEKLQLVLLNQRDATKTGGFYGTIIGDWRRNGTYTSYQAECIARMPKSELAAVLIKAQHNCQSESSSYRNMRLPFILHEYIVLWQKKGVSTLVLLSNLAHEQYARLTGTWKNVVRAILVALGGEAQLKDIYEAVAKSAPDKLVTNDSWQEKIRQTLNQNPSLFASSSRGHWQLAA
;
A
#
# COMPACT_ATOMS: atom_id res chain seq x y z
N MET A 1 5.91 -22.22 1.74
CA MET A 1 5.86 -21.54 3.07
C MET A 1 5.59 -20.07 2.85
N SER A 2 4.91 -19.40 3.77
CA SER A 2 4.62 -17.94 3.68
C SER A 2 5.70 -17.07 4.32
N ILE A 3 6.75 -17.68 4.88
CA ILE A 3 7.92 -16.99 5.44
C ILE A 3 9.14 -17.41 4.63
N LEU A 4 9.84 -16.42 4.08
CA LEU A 4 11.08 -16.57 3.33
C LEU A 4 12.25 -16.02 4.15
N SER A 5 13.28 -16.82 4.35
CA SER A 5 14.42 -16.48 5.18
C SER A 5 15.71 -16.95 4.52
N PHE A 6 16.47 -16.02 3.99
CA PHE A 6 17.73 -16.26 3.31
C PHE A 6 18.82 -15.35 3.90
N PRO A 7 19.68 -15.89 4.80
CA PRO A 7 20.77 -15.13 5.40
C PRO A 7 21.80 -14.65 4.38
N ASP A 8 21.99 -15.40 3.30
CA ASP A 8 22.86 -15.02 2.20
C ASP A 8 22.10 -14.18 1.17
N ARG A 9 22.75 -13.11 0.71
CA ARG A 9 22.21 -12.25 -0.36
C ARG A 9 22.32 -12.92 -1.74
N GLY A 10 23.28 -13.80 -1.90
CA GLY A 10 23.67 -14.34 -3.18
C GLY A 10 24.61 -13.40 -3.98
N LYS A 11 24.99 -13.85 -5.16
CA LYS A 11 25.98 -13.22 -6.06
C LYS A 11 25.40 -12.08 -6.91
N TRP A 12 24.08 -11.99 -7.01
CA TRP A 12 23.37 -11.09 -7.95
C TRP A 12 23.33 -9.64 -7.48
N GLY A 13 23.30 -8.74 -8.47
CA GLY A 13 23.25 -7.30 -8.26
C GLY A 13 24.52 -6.76 -7.60
N LYS A 14 24.53 -5.47 -7.31
CA LYS A 14 25.68 -4.80 -6.70
C LYS A 14 25.49 -4.65 -5.20
N SER A 15 26.43 -5.18 -4.40
CA SER A 15 26.38 -5.07 -2.93
C SER A 15 26.46 -3.63 -2.41
N SER A 16 27.05 -2.73 -3.18
CA SER A 16 27.14 -1.30 -2.86
C SER A 16 25.82 -0.54 -3.06
N TRP A 17 24.86 -1.10 -3.80
CA TRP A 17 23.56 -0.48 -4.00
C TRP A 17 22.71 -0.68 -2.75
N ARG A 18 22.39 0.42 -2.06
CA ARG A 18 21.56 0.38 -0.84
C ARG A 18 20.13 -0.09 -1.15
N GLY A 19 19.54 -0.84 -0.23
CA GLY A 19 18.19 -1.40 -0.41
C GLY A 19 18.13 -2.61 -1.34
N ASN A 20 19.27 -3.17 -1.74
CA ASN A 20 19.31 -4.34 -2.61
C ASN A 20 18.72 -5.57 -1.91
N CYS A 21 17.82 -6.28 -2.58
CA CYS A 21 17.19 -7.50 -2.09
C CYS A 21 18.10 -8.72 -2.26
N SER A 22 17.89 -9.77 -1.44
CA SER A 22 18.51 -11.07 -1.69
C SER A 22 17.97 -11.67 -2.99
N GLY A 23 18.85 -12.13 -3.88
CA GLY A 23 18.46 -12.80 -5.12
C GLY A 23 17.71 -14.12 -4.89
N HIS A 24 17.92 -14.77 -3.75
CA HIS A 24 17.19 -15.98 -3.38
C HIS A 24 15.68 -15.75 -3.21
N ILE A 25 15.26 -14.52 -2.88
CA ILE A 25 13.84 -14.15 -2.83
C ILE A 25 13.21 -14.23 -4.23
N TYR A 26 13.86 -13.65 -5.23
CA TYR A 26 13.39 -13.71 -6.62
C TYR A 26 13.42 -15.15 -7.14
N ARG A 27 14.48 -15.89 -6.84
CA ARG A 27 14.57 -17.30 -7.21
C ARG A 27 13.39 -18.11 -6.68
N GLU A 28 13.06 -17.98 -5.40
CA GLU A 28 11.92 -18.66 -4.78
C GLU A 28 10.58 -18.27 -5.43
N LEU A 29 10.40 -16.98 -5.76
CA LEU A 29 9.21 -16.52 -6.48
C LEU A 29 9.13 -17.13 -7.88
N PHE A 30 10.24 -17.18 -8.60
CA PHE A 30 10.28 -17.74 -9.97
C PHE A 30 10.07 -19.26 -9.97
N GLU A 31 10.64 -19.99 -9.02
CA GLU A 31 10.41 -21.44 -8.85
C GLU A 31 8.94 -21.75 -8.57
N ARG A 32 8.24 -20.91 -7.81
CA ARG A 32 6.82 -21.09 -7.48
C ARG A 32 5.87 -20.65 -8.58
N LEU A 33 6.10 -19.50 -9.16
CA LEU A 33 5.17 -18.86 -10.10
C LEU A 33 5.47 -19.20 -11.56
N GLN A 34 6.68 -19.69 -11.85
CA GLN A 34 7.15 -20.12 -13.18
C GLN A 34 6.81 -19.14 -14.30
N PRO A 35 7.19 -17.83 -14.17
CA PRO A 35 6.87 -16.84 -15.18
C PRO A 35 7.69 -17.09 -16.46
N GLY A 36 7.06 -16.98 -17.63
CA GLY A 36 7.79 -16.92 -18.90
C GLY A 36 8.42 -15.56 -19.14
N VAL A 37 7.71 -14.49 -18.73
CA VAL A 37 8.14 -13.09 -18.81
C VAL A 37 8.04 -12.42 -17.45
N PHE A 38 9.19 -11.91 -16.98
CA PHE A 38 9.31 -11.14 -15.75
C PHE A 38 9.63 -9.66 -16.03
N ILE A 39 9.00 -8.74 -15.28
CA ILE A 39 9.26 -7.31 -15.38
C ILE A 39 9.49 -6.74 -13.98
N ASP A 40 10.59 -6.01 -13.81
CA ASP A 40 10.87 -5.20 -12.61
C ASP A 40 10.96 -3.72 -13.01
N PRO A 41 9.95 -2.89 -12.68
CA PRO A 41 9.96 -1.48 -13.04
C PRO A 41 10.76 -0.60 -12.07
N MET A 42 11.44 -1.19 -11.08
CA MET A 42 12.33 -0.50 -10.12
C MET A 42 13.56 -1.37 -9.84
N VAL A 43 14.25 -1.77 -10.92
CA VAL A 43 15.26 -2.82 -10.93
C VAL A 43 16.53 -2.49 -10.11
N GLY A 44 16.77 -1.22 -9.83
CA GLY A 44 17.94 -0.77 -9.08
C GLY A 44 19.25 -1.30 -9.66
N SER A 45 19.97 -2.14 -8.92
CA SER A 45 21.25 -2.72 -9.36
C SER A 45 21.10 -3.98 -10.23
N GLY A 46 19.89 -4.42 -10.57
CA GLY A 46 19.66 -5.54 -11.49
C GLY A 46 19.50 -6.92 -10.86
N THR A 47 19.43 -7.04 -9.53
CA THR A 47 19.38 -8.34 -8.85
C THR A 47 18.27 -9.26 -9.38
N SER A 48 17.06 -8.76 -9.56
CA SER A 48 15.89 -9.53 -10.02
C SER A 48 16.08 -10.06 -11.45
N VAL A 49 16.57 -9.21 -12.34
CA VAL A 49 16.80 -9.53 -13.75
C VAL A 49 17.96 -10.51 -13.92
N GLU A 50 19.04 -10.36 -13.14
CA GLU A 50 20.17 -11.31 -13.17
C GLU A 50 19.73 -12.72 -12.73
N VAL A 51 18.90 -12.83 -11.67
CA VAL A 51 18.32 -14.11 -11.24
C VAL A 51 17.41 -14.69 -12.32
N ALA A 52 16.54 -13.89 -12.92
CA ALA A 52 15.65 -14.35 -13.99
C ALA A 52 16.44 -14.87 -15.20
N THR A 53 17.47 -14.12 -15.62
CA THR A 53 18.35 -14.50 -16.73
C THR A 53 19.06 -15.84 -16.44
N GLU A 54 19.59 -16.02 -15.22
CA GLU A 54 20.24 -17.27 -14.81
C GLU A 54 19.28 -18.47 -14.85
N MET A 55 17.99 -18.23 -14.57
CA MET A 55 16.95 -19.25 -14.62
C MET A 55 16.32 -19.44 -16.02
N GLY A 56 16.80 -18.75 -17.03
CA GLY A 56 16.29 -18.84 -18.40
C GLY A 56 14.94 -18.15 -18.59
N ILE A 57 14.56 -17.21 -17.70
CA ILE A 57 13.32 -16.43 -17.76
C ILE A 57 13.60 -15.16 -18.55
N GLU A 58 12.73 -14.85 -19.51
CA GLU A 58 12.78 -13.58 -20.21
C GLU A 58 12.47 -12.43 -19.25
N ALA A 59 13.40 -11.47 -19.08
CA ALA A 59 13.29 -10.45 -18.04
C ALA A 59 13.59 -9.05 -18.54
N TYR A 60 12.83 -8.09 -17.99
CA TYR A 60 12.96 -6.67 -18.29
C TYR A 60 13.12 -5.87 -17.00
N GLY A 61 14.18 -5.07 -16.92
CA GLY A 61 14.44 -4.16 -15.82
C GLY A 61 14.31 -2.72 -16.27
N LEU A 62 13.45 -1.96 -15.62
CA LEU A 62 13.24 -0.53 -15.83
C LEU A 62 13.52 0.20 -14.52
N ASP A 63 13.97 1.46 -14.57
CA ASP A 63 14.22 2.24 -13.35
C ASP A 63 14.27 3.74 -13.63
N LEU A 64 13.96 4.54 -12.62
CA LEU A 64 14.02 6.00 -12.70
C LEU A 64 15.44 6.50 -12.98
N HIS A 65 16.46 5.85 -12.40
CA HIS A 65 17.86 6.22 -12.62
C HIS A 65 18.33 5.97 -14.05
N SER A 66 17.66 5.12 -14.80
CA SER A 66 17.92 4.86 -16.23
C SER A 66 16.95 5.58 -17.17
N GLY A 67 16.11 6.48 -16.63
CA GLY A 67 15.23 7.35 -17.40
C GLY A 67 13.79 6.84 -17.56
N PHE A 68 13.40 5.72 -16.94
CA PHE A 68 12.03 5.23 -16.96
C PHE A 68 11.29 5.62 -15.66
N ASN A 69 10.19 6.34 -15.79
CA ASN A 69 9.38 6.79 -14.67
C ASN A 69 8.12 5.94 -14.50
N ALA A 70 8.13 4.98 -13.59
CA ALA A 70 7.02 4.05 -13.37
C ALA A 70 5.69 4.73 -12.92
N ILE A 71 5.73 6.01 -12.51
CA ILE A 71 4.53 6.80 -12.16
C ILE A 71 3.88 7.38 -13.42
N ARG A 72 4.67 7.72 -14.45
CA ARG A 72 4.21 8.47 -15.64
C ARG A 72 4.26 7.67 -16.92
N ASP A 73 5.28 6.81 -17.07
CA ASP A 73 5.52 6.07 -18.30
C ASP A 73 4.82 4.71 -18.25
N SER A 74 4.29 4.25 -19.37
CA SER A 74 3.64 2.94 -19.45
C SER A 74 4.67 1.82 -19.47
N ILE A 75 4.68 0.95 -18.48
CA ILE A 75 5.49 -0.27 -18.42
C ILE A 75 5.18 -1.16 -19.64
N ALA A 76 3.89 -1.33 -19.96
CA ALA A 76 3.45 -2.15 -21.09
C ALA A 76 4.01 -1.67 -22.42
N ASN A 77 4.03 -0.34 -22.64
CA ASN A 77 4.59 0.25 -23.88
C ASN A 77 6.12 0.15 -23.90
N ALA A 78 6.79 0.36 -22.78
CA ALA A 78 8.25 0.30 -22.70
C ALA A 78 8.78 -1.11 -22.97
N VAL A 79 8.07 -2.15 -22.52
CA VAL A 79 8.45 -3.56 -22.72
C VAL A 79 7.90 -4.13 -24.04
N GLY A 80 6.73 -3.63 -24.51
CA GLY A 80 6.08 -4.07 -25.74
C GLY A 80 5.32 -5.39 -25.65
N LYS A 81 5.27 -6.00 -24.45
CA LYS A 81 4.49 -7.23 -24.17
C LYS A 81 4.08 -7.31 -22.70
N PRO A 82 3.00 -8.04 -22.38
CA PRO A 82 2.61 -8.23 -20.99
C PRO A 82 3.51 -9.23 -20.25
N GLY A 83 3.74 -8.97 -18.96
CA GLY A 83 4.47 -9.87 -18.06
C GLY A 83 3.57 -10.96 -17.46
N ASP A 84 4.16 -12.11 -17.15
CA ASP A 84 3.55 -13.14 -16.31
C ASP A 84 3.65 -12.76 -14.83
N LEU A 85 4.77 -12.09 -14.49
CA LEU A 85 5.08 -11.59 -13.16
C LEU A 85 5.68 -10.19 -13.27
N VAL A 86 5.05 -9.21 -12.65
CA VAL A 86 5.53 -7.81 -12.62
C VAL A 86 5.67 -7.38 -11.16
N VAL A 87 6.91 -7.31 -10.65
CA VAL A 87 7.17 -7.04 -9.23
C VAL A 87 8.21 -5.95 -9.08
N SER A 88 7.92 -4.97 -8.22
CA SER A 88 8.86 -3.90 -7.84
C SER A 88 9.33 -4.03 -6.40
N HIS A 89 10.49 -3.43 -6.13
CA HIS A 89 11.02 -3.23 -4.80
C HIS A 89 11.28 -1.72 -4.60
N PRO A 90 10.23 -0.93 -4.30
CA PRO A 90 10.34 0.52 -4.19
C PRO A 90 11.14 0.94 -2.96
N PRO A 91 11.62 2.18 -2.91
CA PRO A 91 12.04 2.82 -1.66
C PRO A 91 10.91 2.79 -0.62
N TYR A 92 11.25 2.68 0.68
CA TYR A 92 10.26 2.79 1.76
C TYR A 92 10.24 4.25 2.26
N GLY A 93 9.59 5.13 1.53
CA GLY A 93 9.62 6.56 1.81
C GLY A 93 11.07 7.08 1.94
N GLY A 94 11.31 8.00 2.83
CA GLY A 94 12.62 8.63 3.06
C GLY A 94 13.64 7.80 3.86
N MET A 95 13.44 6.49 4.06
CA MET A 95 14.40 5.64 4.80
C MET A 95 15.77 5.58 4.12
N VAL A 96 15.79 5.50 2.79
CA VAL A 96 16.98 5.63 1.96
C VAL A 96 16.66 6.63 0.85
N ILE A 97 17.41 7.71 0.77
CA ILE A 97 17.24 8.71 -0.29
C ILE A 97 18.07 8.29 -1.51
N TYR A 98 17.39 8.16 -2.64
CA TYR A 98 18.01 7.66 -3.89
C TYR A 98 18.48 8.77 -4.81
N SER A 99 17.61 9.51 -5.47
CA SER A 99 18.03 10.58 -6.38
C SER A 99 18.78 11.71 -5.65
N GLY A 100 19.89 12.15 -6.23
CA GLY A 100 20.79 13.13 -5.63
C GLY A 100 21.62 12.61 -4.46
N LYS A 101 21.60 11.27 -4.16
CA LYS A 101 22.45 10.64 -3.12
C LYS A 101 22.95 9.25 -3.51
N VAL A 102 22.08 8.30 -3.86
CA VAL A 102 22.50 6.97 -4.32
C VAL A 102 22.84 7.02 -5.80
N TRP A 103 22.08 7.79 -6.57
CA TRP A 103 22.33 8.01 -7.98
C TRP A 103 22.04 9.46 -8.39
N GLY A 104 22.81 9.94 -9.38
CA GLY A 104 22.73 11.31 -9.89
C GLY A 104 23.02 12.38 -8.83
N ASP A 105 23.16 13.62 -9.29
CA ASP A 105 23.49 14.76 -8.42
C ASP A 105 22.27 15.62 -8.08
N THR A 106 21.11 15.35 -8.74
CA THR A 106 19.90 16.15 -8.60
C THR A 106 18.74 15.34 -8.05
N PRO A 107 17.94 15.88 -7.10
CA PRO A 107 16.68 15.29 -6.70
C PRO A 107 15.69 15.16 -7.85
N HIS A 108 14.99 14.03 -7.92
CA HIS A 108 13.91 13.83 -8.90
C HIS A 108 12.53 13.91 -8.20
N PRO A 109 11.57 14.68 -8.74
CA PRO A 109 10.27 14.89 -8.08
C PRO A 109 9.42 13.62 -7.96
N ASP A 110 9.62 12.64 -8.83
CA ASP A 110 8.92 11.36 -8.81
C ASP A 110 9.73 10.22 -8.15
N ASP A 111 10.82 10.54 -7.47
CA ASP A 111 11.50 9.59 -6.61
C ASP A 111 10.68 9.34 -5.34
N LEU A 112 10.19 8.11 -5.15
CA LEU A 112 9.40 7.72 -4.00
C LEU A 112 10.12 7.94 -2.66
N SER A 113 11.46 7.98 -2.66
CA SER A 113 12.24 8.28 -1.46
C SER A 113 12.21 9.76 -1.05
N ARG A 114 11.63 10.63 -1.89
CA ARG A 114 11.59 12.08 -1.69
C ARG A 114 10.19 12.64 -1.49
N CYS A 115 9.21 11.79 -1.29
CA CYS A 115 7.85 12.21 -0.93
C CYS A 115 7.88 13.04 0.35
N VAL A 116 7.07 14.10 0.41
CA VAL A 116 7.02 15.02 1.56
C VAL A 116 6.45 14.34 2.80
N ASP A 117 5.49 13.41 2.58
CA ASP A 117 4.83 12.65 3.63
C ASP A 117 4.45 11.22 3.14
N ASP A 118 3.84 10.46 4.04
CA ASP A 118 3.42 9.09 3.75
C ASP A 118 2.21 9.05 2.82
N ASP A 119 1.36 10.10 2.79
CA ASP A 119 0.19 10.14 1.90
C ASP A 119 0.61 10.31 0.44
N GLU A 120 1.52 11.23 0.14
CA GLU A 120 2.11 11.37 -1.20
C GLU A 120 2.81 10.08 -1.64
N PHE A 121 3.54 9.44 -0.72
CA PHE A 121 4.20 8.17 -1.01
C PHE A 121 3.18 7.10 -1.43
N HIS A 122 2.10 6.95 -0.66
CA HIS A 122 1.08 5.95 -0.93
C HIS A 122 0.31 6.21 -2.22
N GLU A 123 0.01 7.48 -2.53
CA GLU A 123 -0.62 7.86 -3.80
C GLU A 123 0.27 7.52 -4.99
N LYS A 124 1.55 7.89 -4.96
CA LYS A 124 2.51 7.58 -6.01
C LYS A 124 2.74 6.08 -6.16
N LEU A 125 2.88 5.34 -5.05
CA LEU A 125 3.05 3.88 -5.09
C LEU A 125 1.80 3.18 -5.66
N GLN A 126 0.59 3.68 -5.36
CA GLN A 126 -0.63 3.16 -5.98
C GLN A 126 -0.61 3.31 -7.51
N LEU A 127 -0.14 4.45 -8.04
CA LEU A 127 0.02 4.63 -9.49
C LEU A 127 0.99 3.61 -10.09
N VAL A 128 2.11 3.36 -9.42
CA VAL A 128 3.08 2.31 -9.84
C VAL A 128 2.43 0.93 -9.86
N LEU A 129 1.69 0.56 -8.81
CA LEU A 129 1.02 -0.75 -8.73
C LEU A 129 -0.08 -0.91 -9.80
N LEU A 130 -0.81 0.14 -10.12
CA LEU A 130 -1.78 0.14 -11.21
C LEU A 130 -1.11 -0.01 -12.58
N ASN A 131 0.02 0.65 -12.80
CA ASN A 131 0.84 0.51 -14.01
C ASN A 131 1.41 -0.91 -14.15
N GLN A 132 1.88 -1.51 -13.05
CA GLN A 132 2.30 -2.92 -13.01
C GLN A 132 1.14 -3.86 -13.36
N ARG A 133 -0.05 -3.60 -12.79
CA ARG A 133 -1.25 -4.36 -13.12
C ARG A 133 -1.57 -4.28 -14.61
N ASP A 134 -1.49 -3.10 -15.22
CA ASP A 134 -1.75 -2.93 -16.66
C ASP A 134 -0.76 -3.72 -17.51
N ALA A 135 0.51 -3.71 -17.14
CA ALA A 135 1.56 -4.45 -17.81
C ALA A 135 1.52 -5.98 -17.58
N THR A 136 0.68 -6.45 -16.66
CA THR A 136 0.53 -7.87 -16.36
C THR A 136 -0.54 -8.50 -17.25
N LYS A 137 -0.31 -9.70 -17.76
CA LYS A 137 -1.34 -10.47 -18.49
C LYS A 137 -2.47 -10.90 -17.54
N THR A 138 -3.67 -11.10 -18.07
CA THR A 138 -4.79 -11.70 -17.30
C THR A 138 -4.38 -13.08 -16.76
N GLY A 139 -4.62 -13.30 -15.47
CA GLY A 139 -4.18 -14.51 -14.75
C GLY A 139 -2.72 -14.44 -14.25
N GLY A 140 -1.91 -13.49 -14.72
CA GLY A 140 -0.56 -13.25 -14.21
C GLY A 140 -0.58 -12.52 -12.87
N PHE A 141 0.62 -12.35 -12.28
CA PHE A 141 0.78 -11.76 -10.96
C PHE A 141 1.49 -10.41 -11.06
N TYR A 142 1.05 -9.46 -10.26
CA TYR A 142 1.77 -8.20 -10.01
C TYR A 142 1.91 -7.98 -8.52
N GLY A 143 2.91 -7.20 -8.11
CA GLY A 143 3.13 -7.04 -6.69
C GLY A 143 4.29 -6.13 -6.32
N THR A 144 4.56 -6.08 -5.02
CA THR A 144 5.64 -5.27 -4.47
C THR A 144 6.30 -5.97 -3.29
N ILE A 145 7.60 -5.73 -3.15
CA ILE A 145 8.33 -6.01 -1.91
C ILE A 145 8.34 -4.70 -1.13
N ILE A 146 7.77 -4.69 0.08
CA ILE A 146 7.59 -3.47 0.86
C ILE A 146 7.83 -3.73 2.35
N GLY A 147 8.58 -2.86 3.00
CA GLY A 147 8.79 -2.88 4.46
C GLY A 147 7.96 -1.82 5.15
N ASP A 148 7.62 -2.07 6.41
CA ASP A 148 7.03 -1.07 7.28
C ASP A 148 8.10 -0.17 7.90
N TRP A 149 7.71 1.02 8.30
CA TRP A 149 8.64 1.98 8.88
C TRP A 149 8.16 2.51 10.23
N ARG A 150 9.12 2.66 11.15
CA ARG A 150 8.87 3.36 12.40
C ARG A 150 9.71 4.63 12.45
N ARG A 151 9.03 5.77 12.53
CA ARG A 151 9.64 7.10 12.53
C ARG A 151 9.05 7.93 13.68
N ASN A 152 9.93 8.53 14.50
CA ASN A 152 9.51 9.38 15.63
C ASN A 152 8.49 8.69 16.57
N GLY A 153 8.66 7.39 16.81
CA GLY A 153 7.76 6.60 17.67
C GLY A 153 6.48 6.12 16.99
N THR A 154 6.15 6.60 15.80
CA THR A 154 4.98 6.19 15.03
C THR A 154 5.35 5.04 14.08
N TYR A 155 4.53 4.00 14.10
CA TYR A 155 4.63 2.86 13.17
C TYR A 155 3.72 3.11 11.97
N THR A 156 4.28 3.13 10.77
CA THR A 156 3.52 3.22 9.51
C THR A 156 3.58 1.86 8.82
N SER A 157 2.42 1.24 8.59
CA SER A 157 2.33 -0.03 7.87
C SER A 157 2.09 0.24 6.38
N TYR A 158 3.16 0.30 5.62
CA TYR A 158 3.10 0.50 4.16
C TYR A 158 2.44 -0.69 3.45
N GLN A 159 2.64 -1.90 3.98
CA GLN A 159 1.98 -3.10 3.48
C GLN A 159 0.45 -3.01 3.59
N ALA A 160 -0.07 -2.57 4.73
CA ALA A 160 -1.52 -2.44 4.95
C ALA A 160 -2.13 -1.40 4.00
N GLU A 161 -1.44 -0.26 3.78
CA GLU A 161 -1.87 0.78 2.84
C GLU A 161 -1.89 0.27 1.39
N CYS A 162 -0.87 -0.46 0.96
CA CYS A 162 -0.87 -1.09 -0.36
C CYS A 162 -2.11 -1.99 -0.56
N ILE A 163 -2.41 -2.85 0.42
CA ILE A 163 -3.57 -3.74 0.36
C ILE A 163 -4.88 -2.95 0.38
N ALA A 164 -4.96 -1.88 1.18
CA ALA A 164 -6.16 -1.07 1.29
C ALA A 164 -6.50 -0.31 -0.01
N ARG A 165 -5.47 0.08 -0.77
CA ARG A 165 -5.58 0.90 -2.00
C ARG A 165 -5.71 0.07 -3.28
N MET A 166 -5.43 -1.23 -3.23
CA MET A 166 -5.49 -2.12 -4.38
C MET A 166 -6.69 -3.08 -4.31
N PRO A 167 -7.09 -3.74 -5.43
CA PRO A 167 -8.27 -4.58 -5.47
C PRO A 167 -8.16 -5.76 -4.51
N LYS A 168 -9.01 -5.82 -3.51
CA LYS A 168 -9.07 -6.95 -2.56
C LYS A 168 -9.38 -8.28 -3.25
N SER A 169 -10.20 -8.24 -4.31
CA SER A 169 -10.57 -9.42 -5.08
C SER A 169 -9.41 -10.02 -5.87
N GLU A 170 -8.31 -9.28 -6.08
CA GLU A 170 -7.11 -9.72 -6.76
C GLU A 170 -5.98 -10.11 -5.79
N LEU A 171 -6.09 -9.77 -4.49
CA LEU A 171 -5.07 -10.14 -3.50
C LEU A 171 -4.92 -11.66 -3.44
N ALA A 172 -3.74 -12.13 -3.84
CA ALA A 172 -3.45 -13.55 -3.98
C ALA A 172 -2.58 -14.09 -2.83
N ALA A 173 -1.57 -13.32 -2.40
CA ALA A 173 -0.69 -13.77 -1.32
C ALA A 173 -0.01 -12.58 -0.61
N VAL A 174 0.28 -12.78 0.67
CA VAL A 174 1.16 -11.94 1.47
C VAL A 174 2.22 -12.85 2.08
N LEU A 175 3.48 -12.66 1.67
CA LEU A 175 4.61 -13.41 2.20
C LEU A 175 5.42 -12.51 3.13
N ILE A 176 6.02 -13.09 4.15
CA ILE A 176 6.98 -12.42 5.04
C ILE A 176 8.39 -12.75 4.55
N LYS A 177 9.17 -11.72 4.26
CA LYS A 177 10.59 -11.82 3.99
C LYS A 177 11.35 -11.46 5.24
N ALA A 178 11.98 -12.43 5.89
CA ALA A 178 12.87 -12.17 7.02
C ALA A 178 14.10 -11.38 6.54
N GLN A 179 14.46 -10.33 7.26
CA GLN A 179 15.67 -9.56 6.99
C GLN A 179 16.84 -10.08 7.81
N HIS A 180 17.99 -10.19 7.15
CA HIS A 180 19.25 -10.57 7.75
C HIS A 180 20.28 -9.48 7.50
N ASN A 181 21.24 -9.32 8.43
CA ASN A 181 22.33 -8.34 8.33
C ASN A 181 21.87 -6.89 8.13
N CYS A 182 20.68 -6.56 8.65
CA CYS A 182 20.21 -5.18 8.67
C CYS A 182 21.13 -4.34 9.54
N GLN A 183 21.81 -3.38 8.92
CA GLN A 183 22.54 -2.32 9.61
C GLN A 183 21.59 -1.18 10.02
N SER A 184 20.33 -1.48 10.33
CA SER A 184 19.47 -0.48 10.93
C SER A 184 20.13 -0.07 12.23
N GLU A 185 20.35 1.22 12.40
CA GLU A 185 21.08 1.87 13.47
C GLU A 185 20.78 1.24 14.84
N SER A 186 21.58 0.27 15.23
CA SER A 186 21.45 -0.43 16.51
C SER A 186 21.50 0.53 17.72
N SER A 187 22.08 1.72 17.53
CA SER A 187 22.12 2.79 18.51
C SER A 187 20.76 3.45 18.75
N SER A 188 19.96 3.68 17.70
CA SER A 188 18.64 4.31 17.79
C SER A 188 17.61 3.40 18.47
N TYR A 189 17.85 2.10 18.48
CA TYR A 189 16.90 1.11 19.01
C TYR A 189 17.22 0.64 20.44
N ARG A 190 18.39 0.94 20.98
CA ARG A 190 18.82 0.45 22.31
C ARG A 190 17.86 0.75 23.47
N ASN A 191 17.10 1.83 23.37
CA ASN A 191 16.17 2.27 24.42
C ASN A 191 14.70 2.03 24.08
N MET A 192 14.39 1.36 22.96
CA MET A 192 13.01 1.11 22.57
C MET A 192 12.42 -0.11 23.26
N ARG A 193 11.22 0.05 23.84
CA ARG A 193 10.45 -1.06 24.41
C ARG A 193 9.80 -1.96 23.36
N LEU A 194 9.61 -1.44 22.13
CA LEU A 194 8.96 -2.17 21.05
C LEU A 194 10.00 -2.95 20.25
N PRO A 195 9.63 -4.12 19.70
CA PRO A 195 10.55 -4.95 18.93
C PRO A 195 10.99 -4.26 17.63
N PHE A 196 12.17 -4.62 17.15
CA PHE A 196 12.68 -4.19 15.85
C PHE A 196 11.82 -4.75 14.73
N ILE A 197 11.73 -4.01 13.62
CA ILE A 197 11.15 -4.51 12.37
C ILE A 197 12.26 -5.29 11.64
N LEU A 198 12.17 -6.63 11.65
CA LEU A 198 13.16 -7.53 11.03
C LEU A 198 12.54 -8.27 9.84
N HIS A 199 11.58 -7.66 9.19
CA HIS A 199 10.89 -8.27 8.04
C HIS A 199 10.41 -7.22 7.06
N GLU A 200 10.20 -7.69 5.85
CA GLU A 200 9.48 -7.01 4.79
C GLU A 200 8.37 -7.94 4.31
N TYR A 201 7.47 -7.41 3.51
CA TYR A 201 6.39 -8.18 2.92
C TYR A 201 6.58 -8.28 1.41
N ILE A 202 6.15 -9.40 0.85
CA ILE A 202 5.94 -9.55 -0.59
C ILE A 202 4.44 -9.66 -0.77
N VAL A 203 3.84 -8.63 -1.34
CA VAL A 203 2.40 -8.59 -1.58
C VAL A 203 2.16 -8.85 -3.05
N LEU A 204 1.39 -9.89 -3.34
CA LEU A 204 1.08 -10.34 -4.68
C LEU A 204 -0.41 -10.27 -4.95
N TRP A 205 -0.77 -9.73 -6.09
CA TRP A 205 -2.12 -9.74 -6.65
C TRP A 205 -2.12 -10.54 -7.94
N GLN A 206 -3.21 -11.26 -8.21
CA GLN A 206 -3.43 -11.95 -9.49
C GLN A 206 -4.44 -11.14 -10.33
N LYS A 207 -3.99 -10.66 -11.50
CA LYS A 207 -4.83 -9.86 -12.38
C LYS A 207 -6.02 -10.63 -12.89
N LYS A 208 -7.22 -10.09 -12.64
CA LYS A 208 -8.48 -10.54 -13.23
C LYS A 208 -8.79 -9.78 -14.51
N GLY A 209 -9.65 -10.33 -15.35
CA GLY A 209 -10.00 -9.79 -16.66
C GLY A 209 -10.81 -8.47 -16.67
N VAL A 210 -10.79 -7.71 -15.58
CA VAL A 210 -11.49 -6.42 -15.44
C VAL A 210 -10.57 -5.29 -15.85
N SER A 211 -11.05 -4.32 -16.64
CA SER A 211 -10.25 -3.16 -17.01
C SER A 211 -9.90 -2.29 -15.79
N THR A 212 -8.76 -1.60 -15.84
CA THR A 212 -8.32 -0.72 -14.75
C THR A 212 -9.31 0.43 -14.49
N LEU A 213 -9.98 0.94 -15.50
CA LEU A 213 -11.01 1.98 -15.32
C LEU A 213 -12.20 1.49 -14.50
N VAL A 214 -12.71 0.28 -14.78
CA VAL A 214 -13.80 -0.35 -14.01
C VAL A 214 -13.32 -0.63 -12.59
N LEU A 215 -12.07 -1.07 -12.44
CA LEU A 215 -11.46 -1.30 -11.16
C LEU A 215 -11.39 -0.02 -10.31
N LEU A 216 -10.90 1.08 -10.87
CA LEU A 216 -10.81 2.37 -10.17
C LEU A 216 -12.19 2.88 -9.75
N SER A 217 -13.21 2.71 -10.60
CA SER A 217 -14.59 3.03 -10.24
C SER A 217 -15.07 2.20 -9.04
N ASN A 218 -14.80 0.89 -9.04
CA ASN A 218 -15.17 0.02 -7.92
C ASN A 218 -14.43 0.38 -6.62
N LEU A 219 -13.13 0.68 -6.70
CA LEU A 219 -12.34 1.13 -5.55
C LEU A 219 -12.87 2.45 -4.97
N ALA A 220 -13.24 3.40 -5.83
CA ALA A 220 -13.85 4.66 -5.39
C ALA A 220 -15.19 4.41 -4.68
N HIS A 221 -16.03 3.53 -5.19
CA HIS A 221 -17.29 3.14 -4.54
C HIS A 221 -17.05 2.44 -3.19
N GLU A 222 -16.07 1.54 -3.09
CA GLU A 222 -15.72 0.88 -1.84
C GLU A 222 -15.20 1.88 -0.80
N GLN A 223 -14.35 2.83 -1.20
CA GLN A 223 -13.84 3.88 -0.32
C GLN A 223 -14.98 4.78 0.18
N TYR A 224 -15.89 5.18 -0.70
CA TYR A 224 -17.08 5.94 -0.32
C TYR A 224 -17.95 5.18 0.68
N ALA A 225 -18.18 3.90 0.46
CA ALA A 225 -18.93 3.05 1.39
C ALA A 225 -18.25 2.93 2.78
N ARG A 226 -16.90 2.90 2.82
CA ARG A 226 -16.15 2.92 4.09
C ARG A 226 -16.29 4.25 4.81
N LEU A 227 -16.25 5.37 4.11
CA LEU A 227 -16.44 6.71 4.69
C LEU A 227 -17.84 6.84 5.30
N THR A 228 -18.88 6.36 4.60
CA THR A 228 -20.24 6.33 5.15
C THR A 228 -20.36 5.38 6.33
N GLY A 229 -19.69 4.21 6.28
CA GLY A 229 -19.59 3.28 7.42
C GLY A 229 -18.94 3.91 8.66
N THR A 230 -17.97 4.80 8.47
CA THR A 230 -17.33 5.53 9.59
C THR A 230 -18.30 6.48 10.29
N TRP A 231 -19.13 7.22 9.56
CA TRP A 231 -20.17 8.07 10.17
C TRP A 231 -21.22 7.25 10.92
N LYS A 232 -21.60 6.11 10.39
CA LYS A 232 -22.48 5.16 11.05
C LYS A 232 -21.94 4.71 12.42
N ASN A 233 -20.64 4.38 12.48
CA ASN A 233 -19.99 3.96 13.71
C ASN A 233 -19.85 5.12 14.71
N VAL A 234 -19.56 6.33 14.26
CA VAL A 234 -19.50 7.53 15.11
C VAL A 234 -20.88 7.81 15.73
N VAL A 235 -21.92 7.86 14.92
CA VAL A 235 -23.29 8.13 15.40
C VAL A 235 -23.75 7.04 16.38
N ARG A 236 -23.44 5.77 16.08
CA ARG A 236 -23.74 4.66 16.98
C ARG A 236 -23.02 4.80 18.34
N ALA A 237 -21.71 5.09 18.31
CA ALA A 237 -20.93 5.27 19.53
C ALA A 237 -21.46 6.45 20.39
N ILE A 238 -21.83 7.55 19.75
CA ILE A 238 -22.43 8.71 20.42
C ILE A 238 -23.76 8.33 21.06
N LEU A 239 -24.66 7.65 20.35
CA LEU A 239 -25.94 7.20 20.94
C LEU A 239 -25.73 6.25 22.13
N VAL A 240 -24.78 5.31 22.03
CA VAL A 240 -24.39 4.45 23.16
C VAL A 240 -23.95 5.29 24.36
N ALA A 241 -23.08 6.29 24.13
CA ALA A 241 -22.58 7.17 25.19
C ALA A 241 -23.67 8.06 25.82
N LEU A 242 -24.72 8.37 25.06
CA LEU A 242 -25.88 9.15 25.52
C LEU A 242 -26.99 8.27 26.15
N GLY A 243 -26.74 6.96 26.37
CA GLY A 243 -27.68 6.06 27.02
C GLY A 243 -28.60 5.30 26.06
N GLY A 244 -28.32 5.27 24.79
CA GLY A 244 -29.06 4.52 23.76
C GLY A 244 -30.06 5.35 22.96
N GLU A 245 -30.46 6.52 23.47
CA GLU A 245 -31.37 7.44 22.79
C GLU A 245 -31.01 8.91 23.05
N ALA A 246 -31.30 9.80 22.14
CA ALA A 246 -31.02 11.23 22.28
C ALA A 246 -31.79 12.10 21.27
N GLN A 247 -31.94 13.39 21.60
CA GLN A 247 -32.35 14.42 20.66
C GLN A 247 -31.24 14.64 19.60
N LEU A 248 -31.65 14.94 18.37
CA LEU A 248 -30.70 15.20 17.28
C LEU A 248 -29.73 16.31 17.61
N LYS A 249 -30.15 17.33 18.38
CA LYS A 249 -29.28 18.40 18.85
C LYS A 249 -28.15 17.87 19.74
N ASP A 250 -28.49 17.00 20.69
CA ASP A 250 -27.51 16.44 21.62
C ASP A 250 -26.50 15.52 20.88
N ILE A 251 -26.97 14.81 19.84
CA ILE A 251 -26.10 14.03 18.96
C ILE A 251 -25.11 14.98 18.24
N TYR A 252 -25.55 16.12 17.72
CA TYR A 252 -24.66 17.09 17.08
C TYR A 252 -23.62 17.65 18.06
N GLU A 253 -24.04 18.03 19.26
CA GLU A 253 -23.13 18.57 20.29
C GLU A 253 -22.09 17.52 20.70
N ALA A 254 -22.51 16.29 20.89
CA ALA A 254 -21.61 15.19 21.24
C ALA A 254 -20.62 14.85 20.11
N VAL A 255 -21.07 14.86 18.86
CA VAL A 255 -20.17 14.65 17.71
C VAL A 255 -19.17 15.80 17.59
N ALA A 256 -19.62 17.05 17.73
CA ALA A 256 -18.74 18.22 17.68
C ALA A 256 -17.64 18.17 18.76
N LYS A 257 -17.99 17.68 19.95
CA LYS A 257 -17.03 17.54 21.06
C LYS A 257 -16.07 16.38 20.88
N SER A 258 -16.54 15.24 20.33
CA SER A 258 -15.77 13.98 20.31
C SER A 258 -14.99 13.73 19.02
N ALA A 259 -15.34 14.40 17.93
CA ALA A 259 -14.73 14.20 16.63
C ALA A 259 -14.51 15.51 15.87
N PRO A 260 -13.80 16.50 16.44
CA PRO A 260 -13.61 17.83 15.83
C PRO A 260 -12.91 17.74 14.47
N ASP A 261 -11.98 16.82 14.28
CA ASP A 261 -11.24 16.66 13.02
C ASP A 261 -12.14 16.27 11.84
N LYS A 262 -13.23 15.54 12.09
CA LYS A 262 -14.23 15.21 11.06
C LYS A 262 -15.07 16.39 10.62
N LEU A 263 -15.16 17.42 11.43
CA LEU A 263 -15.92 18.62 11.11
C LEU A 263 -15.12 19.54 10.19
N VAL A 264 -13.81 19.60 10.37
CA VAL A 264 -12.91 20.40 9.52
C VAL A 264 -12.91 19.91 8.07
N THR A 265 -13.11 18.62 7.87
CA THR A 265 -13.10 17.99 6.55
C THR A 265 -14.46 17.89 5.87
N ASN A 266 -15.54 18.31 6.54
CA ASN A 266 -16.90 18.18 6.00
C ASN A 266 -17.83 19.28 6.52
N ASP A 267 -17.98 20.36 5.77
CA ASP A 267 -18.86 21.51 6.10
C ASP A 267 -20.34 21.12 6.25
N SER A 268 -20.77 20.01 5.66
CA SER A 268 -22.16 19.50 5.71
C SER A 268 -22.32 18.32 6.69
N TRP A 269 -21.51 18.26 7.74
CA TRP A 269 -21.49 17.12 8.68
C TRP A 269 -22.83 16.85 9.38
N GLN A 270 -23.64 17.87 9.65
CA GLN A 270 -24.96 17.73 10.25
C GLN A 270 -25.93 17.02 9.30
N GLU A 271 -25.93 17.39 8.01
CA GLU A 271 -26.66 16.66 6.98
C GLU A 271 -26.19 15.21 6.88
N LYS A 272 -24.88 15.00 6.97
CA LYS A 272 -24.31 13.65 6.93
C LYS A 272 -24.78 12.78 8.11
N ILE A 273 -24.89 13.34 9.31
CA ILE A 273 -25.47 12.65 10.47
C ILE A 273 -26.93 12.28 10.20
N ARG A 274 -27.76 13.25 9.75
CA ARG A 274 -29.17 12.98 9.41
C ARG A 274 -29.31 11.91 8.34
N GLN A 275 -28.50 12.00 7.29
CA GLN A 275 -28.45 10.98 6.25
C GLN A 275 -28.10 9.61 6.82
N THR A 276 -27.09 9.53 7.68
CA THR A 276 -26.64 8.30 8.33
C THR A 276 -27.74 7.66 9.18
N LEU A 277 -28.43 8.45 9.99
CA LEU A 277 -29.55 7.99 10.82
C LEU A 277 -30.69 7.42 9.95
N ASN A 278 -31.09 8.14 8.90
CA ASN A 278 -32.19 7.74 8.01
C ASN A 278 -31.83 6.53 7.12
N GLN A 279 -30.59 6.39 6.67
CA GLN A 279 -30.17 5.32 5.76
C GLN A 279 -29.84 4.00 6.44
N ASN A 280 -29.82 3.96 7.78
CA ASN A 280 -29.48 2.75 8.53
C ASN A 280 -30.58 2.36 9.53
N PRO A 281 -31.79 2.03 9.07
CA PRO A 281 -32.93 1.72 9.96
C PRO A 281 -32.73 0.45 10.79
N SER A 282 -31.81 -0.43 10.39
CA SER A 282 -31.41 -1.60 11.20
C SER A 282 -30.57 -1.25 12.43
N LEU A 283 -30.08 -0.02 12.54
CA LEU A 283 -29.24 0.44 13.66
C LEU A 283 -29.86 1.61 14.41
N PHE A 284 -30.67 2.43 13.73
CA PHE A 284 -31.25 3.65 14.28
C PHE A 284 -32.74 3.71 14.00
N ALA A 285 -33.52 3.99 15.02
CA ALA A 285 -34.95 4.20 14.93
C ALA A 285 -35.29 5.61 15.41
N SER A 286 -36.26 6.28 14.77
CA SER A 286 -36.81 7.54 15.27
C SER A 286 -38.00 7.23 16.16
N SER A 287 -37.91 7.59 17.44
CA SER A 287 -39.03 7.43 18.42
C SER A 287 -40.01 8.60 18.35
N SER A 288 -39.57 9.78 17.94
CA SER A 288 -40.39 10.97 17.68
C SER A 288 -39.62 11.97 16.82
N ARG A 289 -40.25 13.08 16.42
CA ARG A 289 -39.61 14.11 15.58
C ARG A 289 -38.35 14.63 16.25
N GLY A 290 -37.20 14.35 15.60
CA GLY A 290 -35.88 14.79 16.06
C GLY A 290 -35.31 13.97 17.22
N HIS A 291 -35.95 12.89 17.65
CA HIS A 291 -35.46 11.97 18.68
C HIS A 291 -35.09 10.63 18.05
N TRP A 292 -33.90 10.17 18.35
CA TRP A 292 -33.30 8.96 17.76
C TRP A 292 -32.83 8.00 18.84
N GLN A 293 -33.01 6.70 18.58
CA GLN A 293 -32.56 5.62 19.44
C GLN A 293 -31.84 4.54 18.64
N LEU A 294 -31.06 3.72 19.33
CA LEU A 294 -30.53 2.49 18.75
C LEU A 294 -31.70 1.54 18.46
N ALA A 295 -31.70 0.92 17.27
CA ALA A 295 -32.65 -0.12 16.96
C ALA A 295 -32.42 -1.35 17.84
N ALA A 296 -33.49 -2.02 18.25
CA ALA A 296 -33.46 -3.22 19.09
C ALA A 296 -32.85 -4.43 18.36
#